data_ebaedee2b4f0a1af180fa4617fd5d46a
#
_entry.id   ebaedee2b4f0a1af180fa4617fd5d46a
#
_cell.length_a   1.000
_cell.length_b   1.000
_cell.length_c   1.000
_cell.angle_alpha   90.00
_cell.angle_beta   90.00
_cell.angle_gamma   90.00
#
_symmetry.space_group_name_H-M   'P 1'
#
loop_
_entity.id
_entity.type
_entity.pdbx_description
1 polymer ?
#
loop_
_entity_poly.entity_id
_entity_poly.type
_entity_poly.pdbx_seq_one_letter_code
_entity_poly.pdbx_strand_id
1 'polypeptide(L)'
;RFYQYLCPFPGPDEEVASLGRSGEDDTIAFCLQNGAYFIETNMESAAAFGGHPEPHKIWKSSAAAAEYSRQVAREYYGCGRPYGYVFGGSGGGYKTIACIENTNAWDGACPFVIGSPYSLPNTITLHVQGMRTLRHVVGKIVDALDAGGSGDMYEGLTEDEAKMLREITLMGFPPRAWFMEAAGRWDDGSLPVLMPGIRQKDPQYFRDFWEKPGYLGTEPGSNALRDRLQFRSRVVSVHLPGEKAEETGEYSNGVDTAWKKSLVDGGGAWIELEEGPQGEDLYLKGVNIGFETGGAVGKNMLLGDIRGNCITIGMCYGMDDMESVLKSIRPGDVVTLDNSDYIAVQSYYRHQVPTDAAFHAWDQFRKADGTPAIPQRDDIMGPGFCGTGPVQDGPIQGKVILPQSLMAASTCPGCGA
;
A
#
# COMPACT_ATOMS: atom_id res chain seq x y z
N ARG A 1 -12.46 -32.53 4.19
CA ARG A 1 -11.91 -31.24 4.64
C ARG A 1 -12.51 -30.13 3.84
N PHE A 2 -12.39 -28.88 4.37
CA PHE A 2 -12.74 -27.68 3.64
C PHE A 2 -11.67 -26.59 3.80
N TYR A 3 -11.64 -25.67 2.85
CA TYR A 3 -10.86 -24.46 2.90
C TYR A 3 -11.82 -23.27 2.81
N GLN A 4 -11.68 -22.33 3.76
CA GLN A 4 -12.45 -21.11 3.80
C GLN A 4 -11.56 -19.93 3.44
N TYR A 5 -11.89 -19.24 2.36
CA TYR A 5 -11.20 -18.05 1.94
C TYR A 5 -11.81 -16.81 2.57
N LEU A 6 -10.96 -15.95 3.09
CA LEU A 6 -11.36 -14.64 3.60
C LEU A 6 -10.90 -13.55 2.63
N CYS A 7 -11.86 -13.04 1.88
CA CYS A 7 -11.60 -11.98 0.91
C CYS A 7 -11.19 -10.68 1.63
N PRO A 8 -10.12 -9.99 1.18
CA PRO A 8 -9.77 -8.68 1.72
C PRO A 8 -10.86 -7.63 1.48
N PHE A 9 -11.61 -7.75 0.37
CA PHE A 9 -12.67 -6.83 -0.04
C PHE A 9 -13.97 -7.58 -0.36
N PRO A 10 -14.71 -8.03 0.66
CA PRO A 10 -15.98 -8.71 0.42
C PRO A 10 -16.98 -7.74 -0.22
N GLY A 11 -17.74 -8.24 -1.19
CA GLY A 11 -18.82 -7.49 -1.81
C GLY A 11 -20.00 -7.23 -0.84
N PRO A 12 -20.90 -6.30 -1.18
CA PRO A 12 -22.08 -6.05 -0.38
C PRO A 12 -23.11 -7.19 -0.50
N ASP A 13 -23.06 -7.95 -1.58
CA ASP A 13 -24.04 -8.98 -1.93
C ASP A 13 -23.60 -10.37 -1.48
N GLU A 14 -24.46 -11.36 -1.68
CA GLU A 14 -24.17 -12.76 -1.44
C GLU A 14 -23.21 -13.38 -2.47
N GLU A 15 -22.82 -12.60 -3.48
CA GLU A 15 -21.84 -13.04 -4.46
C GLU A 15 -20.45 -13.17 -3.83
N VAL A 16 -19.86 -14.34 -4.02
CA VAL A 16 -18.51 -14.61 -3.54
C VAL A 16 -17.47 -14.01 -4.48
N ALA A 17 -16.49 -13.32 -3.91
CA ALA A 17 -15.45 -12.64 -4.68
C ALA A 17 -14.58 -13.57 -5.52
N SER A 18 -14.57 -14.87 -5.21
CA SER A 18 -13.80 -15.88 -5.92
C SER A 18 -14.46 -16.40 -7.20
N LEU A 19 -15.73 -16.09 -7.44
CA LEU A 19 -16.40 -16.51 -8.69
C LEU A 19 -15.79 -15.77 -9.89
N GLY A 20 -15.55 -16.53 -10.96
CA GLY A 20 -15.01 -15.97 -12.21
C GLY A 20 -13.51 -15.72 -12.23
N ARG A 21 -12.80 -16.04 -11.16
CA ARG A 21 -11.33 -16.02 -11.15
C ARG A 21 -10.78 -17.21 -11.93
N SER A 22 -9.57 -17.07 -12.47
CA SER A 22 -8.92 -18.12 -13.27
C SER A 22 -7.42 -18.17 -13.00
N GLY A 23 -6.77 -19.25 -13.42
CA GLY A 23 -5.35 -19.46 -13.25
C GLY A 23 -4.92 -19.60 -11.79
N GLU A 24 -3.87 -18.92 -11.39
CA GLU A 24 -3.33 -18.97 -10.03
C GLU A 24 -4.24 -18.32 -8.99
N ASP A 25 -5.12 -17.42 -9.43
CA ASP A 25 -6.09 -16.75 -8.56
C ASP A 25 -7.39 -17.55 -8.33
N ASP A 26 -7.54 -18.71 -8.98
CA ASP A 26 -8.72 -19.56 -8.82
C ASP A 26 -8.64 -20.36 -7.49
N THR A 27 -9.05 -19.72 -6.43
CA THR A 27 -9.09 -20.32 -5.09
C THR A 27 -10.06 -21.48 -4.98
N ILE A 28 -11.11 -21.50 -5.80
CA ILE A 28 -12.09 -22.61 -5.85
C ILE A 28 -11.43 -23.83 -6.46
N ALA A 29 -10.81 -23.69 -7.62
CA ALA A 29 -10.09 -24.80 -8.27
C ALA A 29 -8.96 -25.33 -7.38
N PHE A 30 -8.20 -24.45 -6.73
CA PHE A 30 -7.19 -24.83 -5.75
C PHE A 30 -7.76 -25.75 -4.66
N CYS A 31 -8.89 -25.39 -4.07
CA CYS A 31 -9.52 -26.19 -3.02
C CYS A 31 -9.96 -27.57 -3.53
N LEU A 32 -10.61 -27.60 -4.69
CA LEU A 32 -11.10 -28.84 -5.29
C LEU A 32 -9.96 -29.78 -5.70
N GLN A 33 -8.91 -29.27 -6.30
CA GLN A 33 -7.70 -30.04 -6.67
C GLN A 33 -7.03 -30.67 -5.45
N ASN A 34 -7.12 -30.02 -4.30
CA ASN A 34 -6.59 -30.54 -3.04
C ASN A 34 -7.59 -31.40 -2.26
N GLY A 35 -8.70 -31.80 -2.84
CA GLY A 35 -9.69 -32.68 -2.22
C GLY A 35 -10.44 -32.03 -1.05
N ALA A 36 -10.68 -30.73 -1.12
CA ALA A 36 -11.43 -29.94 -0.17
C ALA A 36 -12.64 -29.29 -0.85
N TYR A 37 -13.72 -29.09 -0.11
CA TYR A 37 -14.75 -28.16 -0.58
C TYR A 37 -14.41 -26.72 -0.17
N PHE A 38 -14.90 -25.76 -0.92
CA PHE A 38 -14.61 -24.35 -0.77
C PHE A 38 -15.74 -23.64 -0.01
N ILE A 39 -15.36 -22.68 0.84
CA ILE A 39 -16.30 -21.78 1.51
C ILE A 39 -15.80 -20.34 1.39
N GLU A 40 -16.70 -19.43 1.14
CA GLU A 40 -16.49 -18.01 1.23
C GLU A 40 -17.77 -17.33 1.75
N THR A 41 -17.62 -16.21 2.45
CA THR A 41 -18.72 -15.38 2.93
C THR A 41 -18.41 -13.92 2.65
N ASN A 42 -19.44 -13.09 2.53
CA ASN A 42 -19.29 -11.63 2.48
C ASN A 42 -19.04 -11.01 3.87
N MET A 43 -18.94 -11.82 4.93
CA MET A 43 -18.72 -11.37 6.30
C MET A 43 -19.70 -10.26 6.74
N GLU A 44 -20.96 -10.37 6.33
CA GLU A 44 -22.02 -9.38 6.52
C GLU A 44 -21.67 -8.00 5.94
N SER A 45 -21.03 -7.99 4.77
CA SER A 45 -20.54 -6.77 4.11
C SER A 45 -19.52 -5.99 4.94
N ALA A 46 -18.74 -6.68 5.76
CA ALA A 46 -17.64 -6.09 6.51
C ALA A 46 -16.54 -5.60 5.54
N ALA A 47 -16.79 -4.46 4.91
CA ALA A 47 -15.89 -3.86 3.93
C ALA A 47 -14.54 -3.52 4.54
N ALA A 48 -13.46 -3.80 3.82
CA ALA A 48 -12.11 -3.48 4.28
C ALA A 48 -11.79 -1.98 4.19
N PHE A 49 -12.43 -1.26 3.26
CA PHE A 49 -12.20 0.17 3.05
C PHE A 49 -13.51 0.96 3.06
N GLY A 50 -13.52 2.06 3.83
CA GLY A 50 -14.60 3.04 3.80
C GLY A 50 -15.85 2.72 4.62
N GLY A 51 -15.99 1.52 5.15
CA GLY A 51 -17.00 1.17 6.14
C GLY A 51 -16.39 1.03 7.53
N HIS A 52 -17.20 1.18 8.57
CA HIS A 52 -16.81 0.74 9.92
C HIS A 52 -17.39 -0.67 10.12
N PRO A 53 -16.69 -1.76 9.70
CA PRO A 53 -17.19 -3.07 10.00
C PRO A 53 -17.17 -3.24 11.50
N GLU A 54 -18.23 -3.76 12.05
CA GLU A 54 -18.18 -4.27 13.40
C GLU A 54 -17.17 -5.43 13.40
N PRO A 55 -16.00 -5.32 14.04
CA PRO A 55 -14.92 -6.31 13.88
C PRO A 55 -15.34 -7.73 14.22
N HIS A 56 -16.33 -7.87 15.13
CA HIS A 56 -16.86 -9.16 15.50
C HIS A 56 -17.65 -9.86 14.37
N LYS A 57 -18.18 -9.14 13.40
CA LYS A 57 -18.87 -9.73 12.25
C LYS A 57 -17.94 -10.56 11.39
N ILE A 58 -16.68 -10.14 11.25
CA ILE A 58 -15.68 -10.86 10.48
C ILE A 58 -15.57 -12.31 10.94
N TRP A 59 -15.32 -12.54 12.22
CA TRP A 59 -15.08 -13.88 12.73
C TRP A 59 -16.36 -14.63 13.07
N LYS A 60 -17.42 -13.95 13.53
CA LYS A 60 -18.69 -14.62 13.85
C LYS A 60 -19.37 -15.17 12.62
N SER A 61 -19.51 -14.38 11.58
CA SER A 61 -20.15 -14.81 10.32
C SER A 61 -19.34 -15.91 9.65
N SER A 62 -18.01 -15.75 9.63
CA SER A 62 -17.12 -16.75 9.05
C SER A 62 -17.17 -18.08 9.83
N ALA A 63 -17.19 -18.04 11.17
CA ALA A 63 -17.31 -19.22 12.00
C ALA A 63 -18.67 -19.91 11.85
N ALA A 64 -19.75 -19.14 11.80
CA ALA A 64 -21.10 -19.68 11.56
C ALA A 64 -21.18 -20.41 10.22
N ALA A 65 -20.60 -19.84 9.17
CA ALA A 65 -20.53 -20.50 7.86
C ALA A 65 -19.69 -21.78 7.90
N ALA A 66 -18.56 -21.79 8.60
CA ALA A 66 -17.73 -22.98 8.79
C ALA A 66 -18.49 -24.10 9.48
N GLU A 67 -19.17 -23.81 10.57
CA GLU A 67 -19.94 -24.81 11.32
C GLU A 67 -21.15 -25.32 10.53
N TYR A 68 -21.87 -24.43 9.88
CA TYR A 68 -22.99 -24.82 9.01
C TYR A 68 -22.52 -25.72 7.86
N SER A 69 -21.40 -25.36 7.23
CA SER A 69 -20.85 -26.16 6.13
C SER A 69 -20.46 -27.58 6.57
N ARG A 70 -19.97 -27.75 7.80
CA ARG A 70 -19.70 -29.08 8.37
C ARG A 70 -20.96 -29.89 8.52
N GLN A 71 -22.04 -29.27 8.96
CA GLN A 71 -23.33 -29.96 9.06
C GLN A 71 -23.78 -30.45 7.68
N VAL A 72 -23.79 -29.56 6.69
CA VAL A 72 -24.18 -29.90 5.31
C VAL A 72 -23.29 -31.01 4.73
N ALA A 73 -21.98 -30.92 4.93
CA ALA A 73 -21.03 -31.90 4.42
C ALA A 73 -21.23 -33.30 5.06
N ARG A 74 -21.53 -33.35 6.35
CA ARG A 74 -21.84 -34.63 7.03
C ARG A 74 -23.11 -35.28 6.50
N GLU A 75 -24.13 -34.47 6.27
CA GLU A 75 -25.40 -34.92 5.72
C GLU A 75 -25.26 -35.39 4.26
N TYR A 76 -24.56 -34.62 3.44
CA TYR A 76 -24.40 -34.86 2.01
C TYR A 76 -23.44 -36.00 1.69
N TYR A 77 -22.29 -36.06 2.38
CA TYR A 77 -21.24 -37.06 2.10
C TYR A 77 -21.27 -38.25 3.05
N GLY A 78 -22.12 -38.28 4.07
CA GLY A 78 -22.15 -39.32 5.07
C GLY A 78 -20.82 -39.47 5.85
N CYS A 79 -20.07 -38.40 6.00
CA CYS A 79 -18.73 -38.40 6.58
C CYS A 79 -18.73 -38.01 8.06
N GLY A 80 -17.61 -38.23 8.75
CA GLY A 80 -17.36 -37.65 10.08
C GLY A 80 -17.18 -36.12 10.00
N ARG A 81 -16.72 -35.49 11.10
CA ARG A 81 -16.44 -34.06 11.13
C ARG A 81 -15.34 -33.68 10.12
N PRO A 82 -15.62 -32.87 9.10
CA PRO A 82 -14.55 -32.37 8.20
C PRO A 82 -13.57 -31.44 8.91
N TYR A 83 -12.28 -31.62 8.66
CA TYR A 83 -11.27 -30.67 9.05
C TYR A 83 -11.43 -29.39 8.24
N GLY A 84 -11.34 -28.23 8.90
CA GLY A 84 -11.49 -26.91 8.30
C GLY A 84 -10.22 -26.07 8.42
N TYR A 85 -9.88 -25.41 7.33
CA TYR A 85 -8.74 -24.50 7.28
C TYR A 85 -9.22 -23.17 6.75
N VAL A 86 -8.77 -22.07 7.40
CA VAL A 86 -9.09 -20.70 6.99
C VAL A 86 -7.83 -20.05 6.45
N PHE A 87 -7.97 -19.31 5.37
CA PHE A 87 -6.82 -18.64 4.73
C PHE A 87 -7.23 -17.32 4.08
N GLY A 88 -6.25 -16.43 3.93
CA GLY A 88 -6.44 -15.17 3.24
C GLY A 88 -5.18 -14.33 3.22
N GLY A 89 -5.05 -13.49 2.19
CA GLY A 89 -3.94 -12.57 2.01
C GLY A 89 -4.32 -11.12 2.30
N SER A 90 -3.34 -10.29 2.66
CA SER A 90 -3.51 -8.87 2.93
C SER A 90 -4.59 -8.59 4.01
N GLY A 91 -5.64 -7.86 3.69
CA GLY A 91 -6.82 -7.72 4.56
C GLY A 91 -7.49 -9.06 4.92
N GLY A 92 -7.42 -10.06 4.04
CA GLY A 92 -7.86 -11.42 4.32
C GLY A 92 -6.96 -12.14 5.33
N GLY A 93 -5.64 -11.88 5.28
CA GLY A 93 -4.68 -12.39 6.27
C GLY A 93 -4.99 -11.86 7.67
N TYR A 94 -5.24 -10.55 7.78
CA TYR A 94 -5.71 -9.93 9.01
C TYR A 94 -6.99 -10.58 9.55
N LYS A 95 -7.98 -10.78 8.67
CA LYS A 95 -9.25 -11.42 9.02
C LYS A 95 -9.06 -12.87 9.45
N THR A 96 -8.12 -13.58 8.82
CA THR A 96 -7.74 -14.95 9.19
C THR A 96 -7.25 -15.02 10.63
N ILE A 97 -6.36 -14.09 11.03
CA ILE A 97 -5.89 -14.01 12.41
C ILE A 97 -7.04 -13.68 13.35
N ALA A 98 -7.90 -12.71 13.03
CA ALA A 98 -9.06 -12.39 13.84
C ALA A 98 -9.97 -13.60 14.07
N CYS A 99 -10.12 -14.46 13.05
CA CYS A 99 -10.91 -15.70 13.15
C CYS A 99 -10.29 -16.68 14.16
N ILE A 100 -9.01 -16.99 14.06
CA ILE A 100 -8.37 -18.00 14.91
C ILE A 100 -8.13 -17.52 16.33
N GLU A 101 -8.01 -16.22 16.57
CA GLU A 101 -7.87 -15.66 17.92
C GLU A 101 -9.21 -15.66 18.70
N ASN A 102 -10.32 -15.62 18.01
CA ASN A 102 -11.64 -15.46 18.63
C ASN A 102 -12.52 -16.70 18.61
N THR A 103 -12.19 -17.73 17.83
CA THR A 103 -13.00 -18.94 17.73
C THR A 103 -12.16 -20.20 17.46
N ASN A 104 -12.73 -21.36 17.79
CA ASN A 104 -12.17 -22.67 17.49
C ASN A 104 -12.88 -23.33 16.29
N ALA A 105 -13.44 -22.52 15.39
CA ALA A 105 -14.20 -23.05 14.25
C ALA A 105 -13.32 -23.75 13.21
N TRP A 106 -12.02 -23.56 13.23
CA TRP A 106 -11.08 -24.17 12.27
C TRP A 106 -10.01 -24.98 12.99
N ASP A 107 -9.46 -25.93 12.26
CA ASP A 107 -8.40 -26.84 12.71
C ASP A 107 -7.02 -26.33 12.33
N GLY A 108 -6.94 -25.34 11.43
CA GLY A 108 -5.72 -24.67 11.02
C GLY A 108 -5.98 -23.40 10.23
N ALA A 109 -4.95 -22.59 10.08
CA ALA A 109 -5.01 -21.31 9.38
C ALA A 109 -3.75 -21.04 8.57
N CYS A 110 -3.91 -20.30 7.46
CA CYS A 110 -2.82 -19.83 6.65
C CYS A 110 -3.04 -18.34 6.31
N PRO A 111 -2.74 -17.41 7.25
CA PRO A 111 -2.66 -16.01 6.94
C PRO A 111 -1.37 -15.72 6.17
N PHE A 112 -1.43 -14.93 5.10
CA PHE A 112 -0.25 -14.55 4.33
C PHE A 112 -0.32 -13.08 3.92
N VAL A 113 0.84 -12.45 3.67
CA VAL A 113 0.98 -11.00 3.37
C VAL A 113 0.08 -10.14 4.25
N ILE A 114 0.16 -10.32 5.56
CA ILE A 114 -0.82 -9.86 6.53
C ILE A 114 -0.92 -8.34 6.54
N GLY A 115 -2.08 -7.83 6.16
CA GLY A 115 -2.41 -6.42 6.34
C GLY A 115 -2.77 -6.12 7.78
N SER A 116 -2.10 -5.16 8.41
CA SER A 116 -2.41 -4.72 9.77
C SER A 116 -3.14 -3.38 9.76
N PRO A 117 -4.25 -3.21 10.48
CA PRO A 117 -4.93 -1.93 10.57
C PRO A 117 -4.10 -0.86 11.29
N TYR A 118 -3.15 -1.24 12.12
CA TYR A 118 -2.26 -0.32 12.82
C TYR A 118 -0.96 -0.05 12.10
N SER A 119 -0.35 -1.09 11.55
CA SER A 119 0.96 -0.99 10.93
C SER A 119 0.90 -0.76 9.43
N LEU A 120 -0.19 -1.13 8.76
CA LEU A 120 -0.26 -1.10 7.30
C LEU A 120 0.03 0.28 6.71
N PRO A 121 -0.62 1.37 7.11
CA PRO A 121 -0.29 2.68 6.58
C PRO A 121 1.12 3.13 6.95
N ASN A 122 1.56 2.88 8.18
CA ASN A 122 2.91 3.22 8.61
C ASN A 122 3.95 2.38 7.86
N THR A 123 3.69 1.09 7.70
CA THR A 123 4.51 0.17 6.92
C THR A 123 4.67 0.62 5.47
N ILE A 124 3.56 0.96 4.81
CA ILE A 124 3.57 1.40 3.41
C ILE A 124 4.32 2.73 3.28
N THR A 125 4.03 3.71 4.12
CA THR A 125 4.70 5.02 4.05
C THR A 125 6.20 4.90 4.31
N LEU A 126 6.60 4.13 5.32
CA LEU A 126 7.99 3.85 5.62
C LEU A 126 8.70 3.15 4.45
N HIS A 127 8.09 2.09 3.90
CA HIS A 127 8.69 1.33 2.80
C HIS A 127 8.94 2.22 1.59
N VAL A 128 7.94 3.00 1.18
CA VAL A 128 8.07 3.91 0.03
C VAL A 128 9.11 5.00 0.28
N GLN A 129 9.20 5.55 1.50
CA GLN A 129 10.24 6.50 1.84
C GLN A 129 11.63 5.86 1.81
N GLY A 130 11.76 4.66 2.35
CA GLY A 130 13.01 3.91 2.34
C GLY A 130 13.49 3.66 0.92
N MET A 131 12.60 3.14 0.08
CA MET A 131 12.91 2.87 -1.33
C MET A 131 13.26 4.14 -2.09
N ARG A 132 12.56 5.26 -1.88
CA ARG A 132 12.93 6.54 -2.49
C ARG A 132 14.34 6.97 -2.10
N THR A 133 14.65 6.92 -0.81
CA THR A 133 15.95 7.37 -0.29
C THR A 133 17.10 6.47 -0.72
N LEU A 134 16.85 5.15 -0.79
CA LEU A 134 17.88 4.14 -1.07
C LEU A 134 17.93 3.69 -2.55
N ARG A 135 17.12 4.29 -3.42
CA ARG A 135 16.91 3.83 -4.80
C ARG A 135 18.19 3.60 -5.62
N HIS A 136 19.25 4.35 -5.32
CA HIS A 136 20.52 4.22 -6.05
C HIS A 136 21.51 3.25 -5.40
N VAL A 137 21.23 2.80 -4.19
CA VAL A 137 22.15 1.98 -3.40
C VAL A 137 21.60 0.61 -3.00
N VAL A 138 20.34 0.31 -3.34
CA VAL A 138 19.72 -0.99 -3.00
C VAL A 138 20.56 -2.16 -3.49
N GLY A 139 21.07 -2.12 -4.73
CA GLY A 139 21.93 -3.16 -5.26
C GLY A 139 23.19 -3.37 -4.39
N LYS A 140 23.87 -2.30 -3.99
CA LYS A 140 25.04 -2.38 -3.11
C LYS A 140 24.71 -3.00 -1.74
N ILE A 141 23.54 -2.60 -1.16
CA ILE A 141 23.08 -3.11 0.13
C ILE A 141 22.83 -4.62 0.04
N VAL A 142 22.15 -5.07 -1.01
CA VAL A 142 21.85 -6.49 -1.24
C VAL A 142 23.13 -7.27 -1.51
N ASP A 143 24.01 -6.79 -2.39
CA ASP A 143 25.30 -7.44 -2.72
C ASP A 143 26.19 -7.59 -1.47
N ALA A 144 26.20 -6.60 -0.58
CA ALA A 144 26.97 -6.69 0.66
C ALA A 144 26.45 -7.80 1.60
N LEU A 145 25.18 -8.13 1.55
CA LEU A 145 24.53 -9.13 2.40
C LEU A 145 24.48 -10.52 1.76
N ASP A 146 24.71 -10.61 0.46
CA ASP A 146 24.71 -11.88 -0.27
C ASP A 146 25.94 -12.72 0.02
N ALA A 147 25.88 -13.99 -0.37
CA ALA A 147 27.01 -14.92 -0.18
C ALA A 147 28.27 -14.43 -0.92
N GLY A 148 29.33 -14.13 -0.17
CA GLY A 148 30.56 -13.57 -0.70
C GLY A 148 30.63 -12.03 -0.70
N GLY A 149 29.60 -11.35 -0.23
CA GLY A 149 29.62 -9.92 0.01
C GLY A 149 30.44 -9.51 1.24
N SER A 150 30.62 -8.20 1.46
CA SER A 150 31.41 -7.67 2.56
C SER A 150 30.80 -7.94 3.95
N GLY A 151 29.52 -8.17 4.04
CA GLY A 151 28.77 -8.28 5.29
C GLY A 151 28.41 -6.93 5.93
N ASP A 152 28.94 -5.83 5.40
CA ASP A 152 28.64 -4.46 5.87
C ASP A 152 27.67 -3.75 4.93
N MET A 153 26.38 -3.79 5.25
CA MET A 153 25.34 -3.15 4.46
C MET A 153 25.39 -1.61 4.45
N TYR A 154 26.24 -1.01 5.29
CA TYR A 154 26.39 0.46 5.35
C TYR A 154 27.60 0.97 4.56
N GLU A 155 28.42 0.08 4.02
CA GLU A 155 29.64 0.43 3.29
C GLU A 155 29.32 1.34 2.08
N GLY A 156 29.96 2.52 2.04
CA GLY A 156 29.85 3.47 0.94
C GLY A 156 28.50 4.20 0.83
N LEU A 157 27.67 4.13 1.88
CA LEU A 157 26.46 4.92 1.97
C LEU A 157 26.74 6.33 2.47
N THR A 158 25.95 7.29 2.02
CA THR A 158 25.89 8.62 2.62
C THR A 158 25.25 8.56 4.02
N GLU A 159 25.40 9.63 4.80
CA GLU A 159 24.83 9.68 6.15
C GLU A 159 23.30 9.54 6.13
N ASP A 160 22.63 10.14 5.17
CA ASP A 160 21.16 10.05 5.02
C ASP A 160 20.71 8.66 4.59
N GLU A 161 21.42 8.02 3.67
CA GLU A 161 21.15 6.63 3.27
C GLU A 161 21.36 5.67 4.44
N ALA A 162 22.45 5.83 5.19
CA ALA A 162 22.72 4.99 6.35
C ALA A 162 21.68 5.18 7.47
N LYS A 163 21.23 6.42 7.71
CA LYS A 163 20.12 6.70 8.64
C LYS A 163 18.83 6.02 8.19
N MET A 164 18.47 6.16 6.92
CA MET A 164 17.26 5.56 6.37
C MET A 164 17.33 4.02 6.42
N LEU A 165 18.45 3.43 6.04
CA LEU A 165 18.65 2.00 6.11
C LEU A 165 18.50 1.46 7.54
N ARG A 166 19.02 2.18 8.52
CA ARG A 166 18.86 1.84 9.94
C ARG A 166 17.39 1.95 10.37
N GLU A 167 16.73 3.04 10.00
CA GLU A 167 15.34 3.30 10.33
C GLU A 167 14.42 2.22 9.77
N ILE A 168 14.51 1.92 8.47
CA ILE A 168 13.67 0.91 7.83
C ILE A 168 13.93 -0.50 8.37
N THR A 169 15.18 -0.81 8.70
CA THR A 169 15.55 -2.11 9.31
C THR A 169 14.98 -2.25 10.73
N LEU A 170 15.11 -1.21 11.55
CA LEU A 170 14.54 -1.19 12.91
C LEU A 170 13.01 -1.27 12.90
N MET A 171 12.37 -0.72 11.89
CA MET A 171 10.92 -0.75 11.73
C MET A 171 10.40 -2.05 11.09
N GLY A 172 11.26 -3.04 10.84
CA GLY A 172 10.86 -4.39 10.45
C GLY A 172 11.00 -4.73 8.96
N PHE A 173 11.74 -3.93 8.19
CA PHE A 173 12.05 -4.20 6.78
C PHE A 173 13.53 -4.58 6.59
N PRO A 174 13.93 -5.82 6.86
CA PRO A 174 15.31 -6.23 6.72
C PRO A 174 15.73 -6.31 5.24
N PRO A 175 16.91 -5.77 4.87
CA PRO A 175 17.35 -5.72 3.47
C PRO A 175 17.44 -7.07 2.76
N ARG A 176 17.60 -8.16 3.50
CA ARG A 176 17.63 -9.52 2.92
C ARG A 176 16.33 -9.93 2.24
N ALA A 177 15.23 -9.23 2.51
CA ALA A 177 13.94 -9.45 1.85
C ALA A 177 13.76 -8.60 0.58
N TRP A 178 14.70 -7.73 0.23
CA TRP A 178 14.55 -6.75 -0.87
C TRP A 178 14.95 -7.28 -2.25
N PHE A 179 14.64 -8.52 -2.55
CA PHE A 179 14.99 -9.11 -3.85
C PHE A 179 14.20 -8.49 -5.02
N MET A 180 12.98 -8.03 -4.78
CA MET A 180 12.17 -7.35 -5.79
C MET A 180 12.73 -5.96 -6.09
N GLU A 181 13.07 -5.23 -5.05
CA GLU A 181 13.66 -3.89 -5.12
C GLU A 181 15.04 -3.95 -5.79
N ALA A 182 15.86 -4.92 -5.44
CA ALA A 182 17.16 -5.15 -6.09
C ALA A 182 17.02 -5.49 -7.57
N ALA A 183 15.93 -6.14 -7.96
CA ALA A 183 15.59 -6.40 -9.35
C ALA A 183 14.95 -5.20 -10.07
N GLY A 184 14.91 -4.02 -9.45
CA GLY A 184 14.30 -2.81 -9.99
C GLY A 184 12.78 -2.81 -10.03
N ARG A 185 12.15 -3.74 -9.33
CA ARG A 185 10.69 -3.82 -9.19
C ARG A 185 10.27 -3.11 -7.91
N TRP A 186 9.97 -1.84 -8.06
CA TRP A 186 9.58 -0.97 -6.96
C TRP A 186 8.06 -0.90 -6.88
N ASP A 187 7.53 -1.46 -5.82
CA ASP A 187 6.12 -1.30 -5.48
C ASP A 187 5.97 -0.09 -4.54
N ASP A 188 5.09 0.85 -4.90
CA ASP A 188 4.66 1.92 -4.00
C ASP A 188 3.50 1.47 -3.10
N GLY A 189 3.18 0.19 -3.18
CA GLY A 189 2.12 -0.44 -2.44
C GLY A 189 0.79 0.25 -2.70
N SER A 190 0.02 0.40 -1.66
CA SER A 190 -1.27 1.08 -1.72
C SER A 190 -1.17 2.59 -1.39
N LEU A 191 0.02 3.20 -1.43
CA LEU A 191 0.18 4.60 -1.02
C LEU A 191 -0.69 5.58 -1.81
N PRO A 192 -0.83 5.47 -3.16
CA PRO A 192 -1.74 6.31 -3.91
C PRO A 192 -3.21 6.16 -3.49
N VAL A 193 -3.61 4.96 -3.02
CA VAL A 193 -4.96 4.68 -2.51
C VAL A 193 -5.15 5.26 -1.11
N LEU A 194 -4.13 5.23 -0.28
CA LEU A 194 -4.17 5.70 1.11
C LEU A 194 -4.11 7.23 1.22
N MET A 195 -3.36 7.87 0.35
CA MET A 195 -3.10 9.31 0.39
C MET A 195 -4.37 10.18 0.42
N PRO A 196 -5.41 9.92 -0.38
CA PRO A 196 -6.66 10.68 -0.30
C PRO A 196 -7.32 10.64 1.07
N GLY A 197 -7.30 9.49 1.75
CA GLY A 197 -7.84 9.33 3.10
C GLY A 197 -7.06 10.14 4.14
N ILE A 198 -5.73 10.14 4.05
CA ILE A 198 -4.86 10.97 4.90
C ILE A 198 -5.14 12.45 4.65
N ARG A 199 -5.22 12.85 3.39
CA ARG A 199 -5.52 14.24 3.00
C ARG A 199 -6.87 14.71 3.54
N GLN A 200 -7.87 13.84 3.56
CA GLN A 200 -9.19 14.15 4.10
C GLN A 200 -9.16 14.32 5.63
N LYS A 201 -8.43 13.45 6.32
CA LYS A 201 -8.40 13.43 7.79
C LYS A 201 -7.42 14.43 8.39
N ASP A 202 -6.29 14.66 7.74
CA ASP A 202 -5.25 15.57 8.18
C ASP A 202 -4.72 16.46 7.04
N PRO A 203 -5.56 17.33 6.46
CA PRO A 203 -5.16 18.19 5.35
C PRO A 203 -4.03 19.16 5.73
N GLN A 204 -3.92 19.49 7.02
CA GLN A 204 -2.90 20.40 7.52
C GLN A 204 -1.50 19.79 7.47
N TYR A 205 -1.38 18.43 7.54
CA TYR A 205 -0.09 17.76 7.47
C TYR A 205 0.73 18.14 6.23
N PHE A 206 0.09 18.15 5.08
CA PHE A 206 0.76 18.42 3.79
C PHE A 206 1.36 19.83 3.71
N ARG A 207 0.77 20.81 4.41
CA ARG A 207 1.34 22.15 4.54
C ARG A 207 2.44 22.18 5.60
N ASP A 208 2.16 21.60 6.77
CA ASP A 208 3.10 21.58 7.88
C ASP A 208 4.41 20.92 7.48
N PHE A 209 4.35 19.86 6.66
CA PHE A 209 5.52 19.15 6.18
C PHE A 209 6.53 20.05 5.45
N TRP A 210 6.04 21.02 4.67
CA TRP A 210 6.89 21.92 3.90
C TRP A 210 7.17 23.26 4.57
N GLU A 211 6.47 23.61 5.65
CA GLU A 211 6.51 24.93 6.24
C GLU A 211 6.99 24.95 7.69
N LYS A 212 6.80 23.87 8.45
CA LYS A 212 7.08 23.84 9.88
C LYS A 212 8.38 23.12 10.22
N PRO A 213 9.18 23.66 11.17
CA PRO A 213 10.37 22.97 11.67
C PRO A 213 10.07 21.60 12.28
N GLY A 214 10.98 20.64 12.10
CA GLY A 214 10.86 19.28 12.60
C GLY A 214 10.24 18.30 11.59
N TYR A 215 9.94 18.78 10.39
CA TYR A 215 9.53 17.95 9.25
C TYR A 215 10.64 17.91 8.21
N LEU A 216 10.80 16.76 7.54
CA LEU A 216 11.86 16.58 6.53
C LEU A 216 11.78 17.58 5.37
N GLY A 217 10.59 18.05 5.06
CA GLY A 217 10.40 19.07 4.01
C GLY A 217 11.01 20.45 4.34
N THR A 218 11.38 20.70 5.60
CA THR A 218 12.03 21.94 6.03
C THR A 218 13.49 21.76 6.44
N GLU A 219 13.99 20.53 6.45
CA GLU A 219 15.38 20.25 6.81
C GLU A 219 16.30 20.57 5.62
N PRO A 220 17.26 21.52 5.75
CA PRO A 220 18.19 21.85 4.69
C PRO A 220 18.98 20.61 4.23
N GLY A 221 19.01 20.38 2.91
CA GLY A 221 19.73 19.25 2.32
C GLY A 221 19.01 17.92 2.41
N SER A 222 17.80 17.87 2.95
CA SER A 222 17.03 16.63 3.01
C SER A 222 16.74 16.08 1.60
N ASN A 223 16.66 14.75 1.50
CA ASN A 223 16.24 14.10 0.27
C ASN A 223 14.80 14.45 -0.13
N ALA A 224 13.95 14.86 0.80
CA ALA A 224 12.61 15.34 0.49
C ALA A 224 12.64 16.61 -0.37
N LEU A 225 13.50 17.58 -0.02
CA LEU A 225 13.69 18.79 -0.81
C LEU A 225 14.33 18.51 -2.18
N ARG A 226 15.33 17.63 -2.21
CA ARG A 226 16.02 17.26 -3.46
C ARG A 226 15.09 16.58 -4.46
N ASP A 227 14.24 15.68 -3.98
CA ASP A 227 13.37 14.85 -4.82
C ASP A 227 12.04 15.51 -5.15
N ARG A 228 11.79 16.72 -4.58
CA ARG A 228 10.56 17.48 -4.84
C ARG A 228 10.54 17.99 -6.27
N LEU A 229 9.50 17.59 -6.99
CA LEU A 229 9.19 18.12 -8.31
C LEU A 229 8.00 19.06 -8.23
N GLN A 230 8.19 20.28 -8.67
CA GLN A 230 7.13 21.26 -8.93
C GLN A 230 7.39 21.88 -10.30
N PHE A 231 6.59 21.53 -11.27
CA PHE A 231 6.78 21.95 -12.64
C PHE A 231 5.47 22.42 -13.24
N ARG A 232 5.54 23.43 -14.11
CA ARG A 232 4.39 24.03 -14.74
C ARG A 232 4.67 24.20 -16.22
N SER A 233 3.71 23.77 -17.06
CA SER A 233 3.81 23.89 -18.51
C SER A 233 2.44 24.13 -19.14
N ARG A 234 2.38 24.11 -20.46
CA ARG A 234 1.15 24.18 -21.24
C ARG A 234 0.98 22.92 -22.07
N VAL A 235 -0.26 22.55 -22.27
CA VAL A 235 -0.63 21.45 -23.15
C VAL A 235 -0.46 21.91 -24.61
N VAL A 236 0.24 21.11 -25.39
CA VAL A 236 0.36 21.23 -26.86
C VAL A 236 -0.68 20.36 -27.54
N SER A 237 -0.72 19.09 -27.16
CA SER A 237 -1.67 18.13 -27.70
C SER A 237 -2.12 17.09 -26.66
N VAL A 238 -3.26 16.46 -26.88
CA VAL A 238 -3.81 15.38 -26.06
C VAL A 238 -4.14 14.22 -26.96
N HIS A 239 -3.66 13.04 -26.61
CA HIS A 239 -3.88 11.80 -27.34
C HIS A 239 -4.70 10.83 -26.47
N LEU A 240 -5.82 10.38 -27.00
CA LEU A 240 -6.73 9.50 -26.29
C LEU A 240 -6.28 8.03 -26.39
N PRO A 241 -6.78 7.14 -25.52
CA PRO A 241 -6.50 5.72 -25.62
C PRO A 241 -6.81 5.15 -27.00
N GLY A 242 -5.90 4.30 -27.52
CA GLY A 242 -6.01 3.72 -28.87
C GLY A 242 -5.24 4.48 -29.96
N GLU A 243 -4.78 5.70 -29.71
CA GLU A 243 -3.87 6.43 -30.58
C GLU A 243 -2.43 6.01 -30.25
N LYS A 244 -1.70 5.49 -31.27
CA LYS A 244 -0.31 5.06 -31.05
C LYS A 244 0.58 6.27 -30.83
N ALA A 245 1.31 6.27 -29.71
CA ALA A 245 2.46 7.14 -29.53
C ALA A 245 3.62 6.65 -30.41
N GLU A 246 4.34 7.55 -31.07
CA GLU A 246 5.62 7.19 -31.69
C GLU A 246 6.62 6.78 -30.60
N GLU A 247 7.25 5.61 -30.77
CA GLU A 247 8.19 5.08 -29.79
C GLU A 247 9.43 5.97 -29.69
N THR A 248 9.61 6.64 -28.57
CA THR A 248 10.79 7.43 -28.28
C THR A 248 11.45 7.02 -26.96
N GLY A 249 12.29 5.95 -26.99
CA GLY A 249 13.25 5.64 -25.93
C GLY A 249 12.81 4.65 -24.84
N GLU A 250 13.75 4.25 -23.98
CA GLU A 250 13.56 3.31 -22.87
C GLU A 250 12.82 3.95 -21.68
N TYR A 251 12.08 3.13 -20.93
CA TYR A 251 11.36 3.57 -19.72
C TYR A 251 12.32 3.86 -18.57
N SER A 252 12.27 5.06 -18.01
CA SER A 252 13.21 5.53 -17.00
C SER A 252 12.83 5.18 -15.56
N ASN A 253 11.61 4.69 -15.30
CA ASN A 253 11.11 4.48 -13.94
C ASN A 253 10.77 3.03 -13.65
N GLY A 254 11.25 2.54 -12.50
CA GLY A 254 10.95 1.22 -11.97
C GLY A 254 9.49 0.93 -11.56
N VAL A 255 8.50 1.60 -12.16
CA VAL A 255 7.10 1.20 -12.02
C VAL A 255 6.91 -0.09 -12.79
N ASP A 256 6.12 -1.00 -12.28
CA ASP A 256 5.85 -2.30 -12.85
C ASP A 256 5.79 -2.30 -14.38
N THR A 257 6.71 -3.03 -15.00
CA THR A 257 6.84 -3.08 -16.45
C THR A 257 5.60 -3.62 -17.14
N ALA A 258 4.78 -4.43 -16.48
CA ALA A 258 3.51 -4.92 -17.00
C ALA A 258 2.49 -3.78 -17.15
N TRP A 259 2.43 -2.87 -16.20
CA TRP A 259 1.58 -1.68 -16.25
C TRP A 259 2.04 -0.69 -17.31
N LYS A 260 3.35 -0.43 -17.41
CA LYS A 260 3.92 0.43 -18.45
C LYS A 260 3.63 -0.11 -19.84
N LYS A 261 3.79 -1.41 -20.02
CA LYS A 261 3.52 -2.07 -21.29
C LYS A 261 2.04 -1.96 -21.68
N SER A 262 1.12 -2.08 -20.73
CA SER A 262 -0.31 -1.92 -21.00
C SER A 262 -0.72 -0.48 -21.31
N LEU A 263 -0.09 0.52 -20.73
CA LEU A 263 -0.42 1.93 -20.94
C LEU A 263 0.16 2.47 -22.25
N VAL A 264 1.36 2.06 -22.63
CA VAL A 264 2.03 2.59 -23.84
C VAL A 264 1.81 1.67 -25.05
N ASP A 265 2.01 0.37 -24.91
CA ASP A 265 1.75 -0.60 -25.98
C ASP A 265 0.25 -0.87 -26.19
N GLY A 266 -0.55 -0.67 -25.15
CA GLY A 266 -2.00 -0.77 -25.17
C GLY A 266 -2.73 0.49 -25.60
N GLY A 267 -1.99 1.54 -25.97
CA GLY A 267 -2.59 2.80 -26.42
C GLY A 267 -3.21 3.61 -25.29
N GLY A 268 -2.52 3.73 -24.16
CA GLY A 268 -2.91 4.63 -23.06
C GLY A 268 -2.92 6.10 -23.49
N ALA A 269 -3.59 6.95 -22.70
CA ALA A 269 -3.61 8.37 -22.96
C ALA A 269 -2.26 9.03 -22.67
N TRP A 270 -1.90 10.01 -23.47
CA TRP A 270 -0.72 10.82 -23.25
C TRP A 270 -0.94 12.30 -23.64
N ILE A 271 -0.16 13.18 -23.07
CA ILE A 271 -0.25 14.62 -23.27
C ILE A 271 1.13 15.15 -23.64
N GLU A 272 1.19 15.91 -24.71
CA GLU A 272 2.38 16.66 -25.10
C GLU A 272 2.35 18.04 -24.46
N LEU A 273 3.47 18.45 -23.85
CA LEU A 273 3.67 19.72 -23.20
C LEU A 273 4.58 20.64 -24.02
N GLU A 274 4.49 21.95 -23.82
CA GLU A 274 5.46 22.90 -24.41
C GLU A 274 6.89 22.57 -23.98
N GLU A 275 7.05 22.26 -22.69
CA GLU A 275 8.32 21.85 -22.09
C GLU A 275 8.07 20.72 -21.10
N GLY A 276 9.01 19.77 -21.04
CA GLY A 276 9.05 18.74 -19.99
C GLY A 276 9.98 19.15 -18.85
N PRO A 277 9.80 18.58 -17.63
CA PRO A 277 10.72 18.82 -16.53
C PRO A 277 12.11 18.30 -16.89
N GLN A 278 13.14 19.08 -16.51
CA GLN A 278 14.54 18.79 -16.80
C GLN A 278 15.24 18.28 -15.54
N GLY A 279 16.10 17.29 -15.68
CA GLY A 279 16.92 16.73 -14.61
C GLY A 279 17.32 15.29 -14.92
N GLU A 280 18.52 14.90 -14.48
CA GLU A 280 19.05 13.55 -14.71
C GLU A 280 18.47 12.50 -13.74
N ASP A 281 17.96 12.94 -12.58
CA ASP A 281 17.46 12.05 -11.51
C ASP A 281 16.15 12.58 -10.90
N LEU A 282 15.15 12.77 -11.74
CA LEU A 282 13.84 13.20 -11.28
C LEU A 282 13.12 12.05 -10.55
N TYR A 283 12.61 12.34 -9.36
CA TYR A 283 11.71 11.41 -8.66
C TYR A 283 10.28 11.58 -9.16
N LEU A 284 9.86 10.71 -10.05
CA LEU A 284 8.59 10.83 -10.77
C LEU A 284 7.43 10.03 -10.13
N LYS A 285 7.69 9.20 -9.12
CA LYS A 285 6.63 8.46 -8.44
C LYS A 285 5.68 9.41 -7.71
N GLY A 286 4.39 9.15 -7.84
CA GLY A 286 3.34 9.90 -7.17
C GLY A 286 3.19 11.34 -7.65
N VAL A 287 3.79 11.69 -8.79
CA VAL A 287 3.58 13.00 -9.41
C VAL A 287 2.12 13.14 -9.79
N ASN A 288 1.47 14.15 -9.23
CA ASN A 288 0.12 14.54 -9.59
C ASN A 288 0.14 15.44 -10.83
N ILE A 289 -0.68 15.11 -11.82
CA ILE A 289 -0.99 15.96 -12.95
C ILE A 289 -2.23 16.76 -12.59
N GLY A 290 -2.06 18.05 -12.33
CA GLY A 290 -3.13 18.99 -12.05
C GLY A 290 -3.30 20.01 -13.17
N PHE A 291 -4.45 20.67 -13.22
CA PHE A 291 -4.74 21.71 -14.20
C PHE A 291 -5.17 23.00 -13.51
N GLU A 292 -4.57 24.13 -13.94
CA GLU A 292 -4.96 25.47 -13.48
C GLU A 292 -6.05 26.08 -14.38
N THR A 293 -6.13 25.64 -15.64
CA THR A 293 -7.10 26.12 -16.62
C THR A 293 -7.74 24.98 -17.38
N GLY A 294 -8.86 25.25 -18.03
CA GLY A 294 -9.55 24.28 -18.87
C GLY A 294 -10.55 23.38 -18.13
N GLY A 295 -11.03 22.36 -18.82
CA GLY A 295 -12.10 21.48 -18.33
C GLY A 295 -11.65 20.46 -17.27
N ALA A 296 -10.33 20.28 -17.10
CA ALA A 296 -9.75 19.32 -16.15
C ALA A 296 -9.37 19.98 -14.80
N VAL A 297 -9.70 21.25 -14.58
CA VAL A 297 -9.45 21.94 -13.30
C VAL A 297 -10.13 21.20 -12.15
N GLY A 298 -9.38 20.98 -11.06
CA GLY A 298 -9.84 20.23 -9.88
C GLY A 298 -9.83 18.72 -10.03
N LYS A 299 -9.39 18.21 -11.19
CA LYS A 299 -9.14 16.78 -11.39
C LYS A 299 -7.68 16.47 -11.12
N ASN A 300 -7.44 15.32 -10.49
CA ASN A 300 -6.10 14.86 -10.15
C ASN A 300 -5.85 13.52 -10.85
N MET A 301 -4.75 13.46 -11.59
CA MET A 301 -4.31 12.27 -12.30
C MET A 301 -2.88 11.96 -11.87
N LEU A 302 -2.52 10.70 -11.75
CA LEU A 302 -1.14 10.32 -11.49
C LEU A 302 -0.37 10.22 -12.80
N LEU A 303 0.86 10.70 -12.76
CA LEU A 303 1.81 10.56 -13.85
C LEU A 303 2.17 9.09 -14.01
N GLY A 304 2.12 8.58 -15.23
CA GLY A 304 2.64 7.26 -15.57
C GLY A 304 4.14 7.31 -15.87
N ASP A 305 4.53 8.12 -16.85
CA ASP A 305 5.92 8.28 -17.29
C ASP A 305 6.12 9.62 -17.99
N ILE A 306 7.39 10.04 -18.14
CA ILE A 306 7.78 11.22 -18.91
C ILE A 306 8.81 10.81 -19.96
N ARG A 307 8.63 11.31 -21.19
CA ARG A 307 9.58 11.18 -22.28
C ARG A 307 9.74 12.53 -22.96
N GLY A 308 10.82 13.23 -22.63
CA GLY A 308 11.01 14.61 -23.10
C GLY A 308 9.89 15.51 -22.62
N ASN A 309 9.07 15.99 -23.54
CA ASN A 309 7.89 16.79 -23.25
C ASN A 309 6.55 16.02 -23.27
N CYS A 310 6.58 14.70 -23.49
CA CYS A 310 5.40 13.85 -23.46
C CYS A 310 5.22 13.20 -22.08
N ILE A 311 4.02 13.29 -21.53
CA ILE A 311 3.65 12.65 -20.27
C ILE A 311 2.55 11.63 -20.52
N THR A 312 2.65 10.47 -19.89
CA THR A 312 1.58 9.47 -19.88
C THR A 312 0.80 9.56 -18.58
N ILE A 313 -0.47 9.18 -18.64
CA ILE A 313 -1.35 9.16 -17.49
C ILE A 313 -1.32 7.77 -16.88
N GLY A 314 -0.95 7.72 -15.61
CA GLY A 314 -0.97 6.52 -14.81
C GLY A 314 -2.34 6.19 -14.25
N MET A 315 -2.34 5.45 -13.15
CA MET A 315 -3.55 5.06 -12.46
C MET A 315 -4.25 6.28 -11.83
N CYS A 316 -5.56 6.36 -11.99
CA CYS A 316 -6.37 7.44 -11.45
C CYS A 316 -7.41 6.86 -10.50
N TYR A 317 -7.14 6.98 -9.21
CA TYR A 317 -8.08 6.56 -8.19
C TYR A 317 -9.20 7.60 -8.01
N GLY A 318 -10.44 7.14 -7.92
CA GLY A 318 -11.60 7.99 -7.64
C GLY A 318 -12.06 8.85 -8.81
N MET A 319 -11.71 8.48 -10.05
CA MET A 319 -12.27 9.07 -11.26
C MET A 319 -13.08 8.03 -12.02
N ASP A 320 -14.40 8.18 -11.97
CA ASP A 320 -15.31 7.27 -12.64
C ASP A 320 -15.41 7.53 -14.18
N ASP A 321 -14.88 8.67 -14.64
CA ASP A 321 -14.97 9.07 -16.04
C ASP A 321 -13.68 9.73 -16.57
N MET A 322 -12.61 8.93 -16.62
CA MET A 322 -11.30 9.36 -17.13
C MET A 322 -11.40 9.86 -18.58
N GLU A 323 -12.15 9.18 -19.42
CA GLU A 323 -12.24 9.51 -20.84
C GLU A 323 -12.86 10.90 -21.04
N SER A 324 -13.91 11.23 -20.27
CA SER A 324 -14.52 12.55 -20.29
C SER A 324 -13.57 13.66 -19.83
N VAL A 325 -12.80 13.39 -18.76
CA VAL A 325 -11.80 14.33 -18.27
C VAL A 325 -10.73 14.59 -19.34
N LEU A 326 -10.19 13.54 -19.95
CA LEU A 326 -9.19 13.67 -21.01
C LEU A 326 -9.73 14.44 -22.22
N LYS A 327 -10.96 14.17 -22.62
CA LYS A 327 -11.65 14.90 -23.70
C LYS A 327 -11.92 16.38 -23.36
N SER A 328 -11.84 16.77 -22.10
CA SER A 328 -12.03 18.16 -21.68
C SER A 328 -10.75 18.99 -21.74
N ILE A 329 -9.56 18.37 -21.82
CA ILE A 329 -8.26 19.04 -21.91
C ILE A 329 -8.08 19.60 -23.33
N ARG A 330 -7.51 20.81 -23.44
CA ARG A 330 -7.29 21.51 -24.70
C ARG A 330 -5.86 22.01 -24.82
N PRO A 331 -5.34 22.16 -26.06
CA PRO A 331 -4.11 22.91 -26.28
C PRO A 331 -4.18 24.31 -25.65
N GLY A 332 -3.12 24.70 -24.97
CA GLY A 332 -3.03 25.95 -24.22
C GLY A 332 -3.45 25.84 -22.74
N ASP A 333 -4.09 24.78 -22.31
CA ASP A 333 -4.39 24.56 -20.89
C ASP A 333 -3.09 24.49 -20.08
N VAL A 334 -3.11 25.09 -18.89
CA VAL A 334 -1.97 25.12 -17.99
C VAL A 334 -2.03 23.88 -17.10
N VAL A 335 -0.96 23.11 -17.15
CA VAL A 335 -0.78 21.88 -16.41
C VAL A 335 0.33 22.02 -15.38
N THR A 336 0.18 21.39 -14.24
CA THR A 336 1.18 21.28 -13.17
C THR A 336 1.51 19.83 -12.90
N LEU A 337 2.79 19.55 -12.69
CA LEU A 337 3.33 18.28 -12.22
C LEU A 337 3.89 18.48 -10.83
N ASP A 338 3.32 17.84 -9.82
CA ASP A 338 3.72 18.05 -8.42
C ASP A 338 3.68 16.75 -7.62
N ASN A 339 4.82 16.36 -7.03
CA ASN A 339 4.92 15.21 -6.14
C ASN A 339 5.01 15.60 -4.65
N SER A 340 4.82 16.87 -4.30
CA SER A 340 5.01 17.36 -2.94
C SER A 340 4.19 16.58 -1.92
N ASP A 341 2.92 16.33 -2.20
CA ASP A 341 2.04 15.61 -1.29
C ASP A 341 2.44 14.14 -1.15
N TYR A 342 2.89 13.53 -2.25
CA TYR A 342 3.34 12.14 -2.24
C TYR A 342 4.64 11.96 -1.44
N ILE A 343 5.57 12.90 -1.53
CA ILE A 343 6.77 12.91 -0.69
C ILE A 343 6.41 13.16 0.78
N ALA A 344 5.53 14.11 1.04
CA ALA A 344 5.10 14.39 2.40
C ALA A 344 4.49 13.15 3.07
N VAL A 345 3.56 12.47 2.41
CA VAL A 345 2.87 11.31 2.98
C VAL A 345 3.80 10.14 3.27
N GLN A 346 4.90 9.99 2.55
CA GLN A 346 5.90 8.95 2.81
C GLN A 346 6.52 9.04 4.22
N SER A 347 6.55 10.25 4.78
CA SER A 347 7.10 10.48 6.12
C SER A 347 6.04 10.48 7.22
N TYR A 348 4.79 10.21 6.89
CA TYR A 348 3.68 10.33 7.83
C TYR A 348 3.84 9.43 9.06
N TYR A 349 4.36 8.20 8.90
CA TYR A 349 4.62 7.27 9.99
C TYR A 349 5.51 7.84 11.10
N ARG A 350 6.44 8.73 10.78
CA ARG A 350 7.37 9.35 11.76
C ARG A 350 6.61 10.22 12.77
N HIS A 351 5.49 10.78 12.35
CA HIS A 351 4.66 11.68 13.14
C HIS A 351 3.49 10.97 13.83
N GLN A 352 3.32 9.67 13.59
CA GLN A 352 2.31 8.82 14.21
C GLN A 352 2.91 8.07 15.41
N VAL A 353 3.48 8.83 16.33
CA VAL A 353 4.16 8.26 17.52
C VAL A 353 3.12 7.67 18.47
N PRO A 354 3.13 6.35 18.73
CA PRO A 354 2.15 5.73 19.61
C PRO A 354 2.15 6.34 21.01
N THR A 355 0.97 6.60 21.55
CA THR A 355 0.81 7.08 22.92
C THR A 355 0.87 5.95 23.95
N ASP A 356 0.49 4.73 23.55
CA ASP A 356 0.53 3.56 24.41
C ASP A 356 1.97 3.04 24.57
N ALA A 357 2.41 2.94 25.82
CA ALA A 357 3.73 2.46 26.18
C ALA A 357 4.04 1.04 25.68
N ALA A 358 3.03 0.21 25.43
CA ALA A 358 3.20 -1.12 24.87
C ALA A 358 3.80 -1.11 23.45
N PHE A 359 3.67 0.00 22.72
CA PHE A 359 4.18 0.17 21.37
C PHE A 359 5.48 0.98 21.27
N HIS A 360 6.02 1.45 22.40
CA HIS A 360 7.23 2.28 22.40
C HIS A 360 8.49 1.55 21.93
N ALA A 361 8.52 0.23 21.96
CA ALA A 361 9.64 -0.56 21.46
C ALA A 361 9.95 -0.32 19.96
N TRP A 362 8.94 0.13 19.21
CA TRP A 362 9.02 0.43 17.77
C TRP A 362 9.25 1.91 17.49
N ASP A 363 9.24 2.73 18.55
CA ASP A 363 9.23 4.16 18.45
C ASP A 363 10.65 4.71 18.62
N GLN A 364 11.34 4.83 17.51
CA GLN A 364 12.68 5.42 17.47
C GLN A 364 12.67 6.95 17.46
N PHE A 365 11.50 7.58 17.45
CA PHE A 365 11.35 9.04 17.43
C PHE A 365 11.05 9.62 18.81
N ARG A 366 11.43 8.91 19.88
CA ARG A 366 11.37 9.41 21.26
C ARG A 366 12.74 9.77 21.77
N LYS A 367 12.76 10.79 22.63
CA LYS A 367 13.91 11.15 23.44
C LYS A 367 14.08 10.15 24.60
N ALA A 368 15.25 10.20 25.26
CA ALA A 368 15.53 9.34 26.40
C ALA A 368 14.53 9.49 27.55
N ASP A 369 13.86 10.64 27.68
CA ASP A 369 12.82 10.92 28.67
C ASP A 369 11.43 10.40 28.28
N GLY A 370 11.31 9.75 27.11
CA GLY A 370 10.06 9.21 26.58
C GLY A 370 9.20 10.21 25.83
N THR A 371 9.62 11.48 25.72
CA THR A 371 8.88 12.47 24.93
C THR A 371 9.17 12.34 23.43
N PRO A 372 8.22 12.69 22.53
CA PRO A 372 8.46 12.68 21.09
C PRO A 372 9.64 13.58 20.70
N ALA A 373 10.49 13.10 19.80
CA ALA A 373 11.63 13.84 19.29
C ALA A 373 11.27 14.79 18.14
N ILE A 374 10.17 14.52 17.46
CA ILE A 374 9.63 15.28 16.33
C ILE A 374 8.17 15.63 16.59
N PRO A 375 7.58 16.57 15.83
CA PRO A 375 6.18 16.94 16.00
C PRO A 375 5.27 15.71 15.89
N GLN A 376 4.47 15.47 16.93
CA GLN A 376 3.48 14.39 16.95
C GLN A 376 2.15 14.91 16.40
N ARG A 377 1.52 14.06 15.61
CA ARG A 377 0.16 14.27 15.11
C ARG A 377 -0.80 13.24 15.71
N ASP A 378 -2.08 13.55 15.67
CA ASP A 378 -3.10 12.58 16.07
C ASP A 378 -2.95 11.30 15.25
N ASP A 379 -3.05 10.14 15.90
CA ASP A 379 -2.96 8.84 15.24
C ASP A 379 -4.23 8.56 14.45
N ILE A 380 -4.38 9.22 13.31
CA ILE A 380 -5.49 9.01 12.38
C ILE A 380 -5.28 7.78 11.49
N MET A 381 -4.06 7.27 11.46
CA MET A 381 -3.68 6.05 10.74
C MET A 381 -3.91 4.80 11.57
N GLY A 382 -4.26 4.98 12.84
CA GLY A 382 -4.65 3.92 13.74
C GLY A 382 -5.98 3.27 13.37
N PRO A 383 -6.77 2.88 14.34
CA PRO A 383 -7.91 1.97 14.17
C PRO A 383 -8.95 2.36 13.12
N GLY A 384 -9.01 3.63 12.72
CA GLY A 384 -10.04 4.11 11.80
C GLY A 384 -9.69 4.02 10.31
N PHE A 385 -8.41 3.81 9.96
CA PHE A 385 -8.01 3.97 8.56
C PHE A 385 -8.39 2.79 7.66
N CYS A 386 -8.30 1.59 8.18
CA CYS A 386 -8.73 0.37 7.47
C CYS A 386 -10.16 -0.08 7.83
N GLY A 387 -11.00 0.83 8.27
CA GLY A 387 -12.37 0.50 8.69
C GLY A 387 -12.48 -0.20 10.04
N THR A 388 -11.35 -0.36 10.74
CA THR A 388 -11.31 -0.79 12.13
C THR A 388 -11.21 0.44 13.01
N GLY A 389 -12.28 1.21 13.12
CA GLY A 389 -12.36 2.32 14.10
C GLY A 389 -11.94 1.86 15.49
N PRO A 390 -11.66 2.78 16.42
CA PRO A 390 -11.44 2.40 17.79
C PRO A 390 -12.60 1.50 18.17
N VAL A 391 -12.30 0.31 18.64
CA VAL A 391 -13.32 -0.60 19.17
C VAL A 391 -13.85 0.06 20.44
N GLN A 392 -14.77 1.00 20.25
CA GLN A 392 -15.23 1.82 21.35
C GLN A 392 -16.05 1.01 22.35
N ASP A 393 -16.74 -0.03 21.90
CA ASP A 393 -17.68 -0.72 22.78
C ASP A 393 -17.89 -2.20 22.41
N GLY A 394 -16.84 -2.98 22.30
CA GLY A 394 -16.96 -4.40 21.99
C GLY A 394 -16.22 -5.32 22.96
N PRO A 395 -16.51 -6.62 22.97
CA PRO A 395 -15.82 -7.60 23.82
C PRO A 395 -14.30 -7.71 23.53
N ILE A 396 -13.82 -7.06 22.49
CA ILE A 396 -12.40 -6.95 22.14
C ILE A 396 -11.75 -5.72 22.80
N GLN A 397 -12.54 -4.86 23.41
CA GLN A 397 -12.06 -3.70 24.15
C GLN A 397 -11.10 -4.12 25.25
N GLY A 398 -9.89 -3.60 25.22
CA GLY A 398 -8.83 -3.94 26.19
C GLY A 398 -8.04 -5.21 25.86
N LYS A 399 -8.43 -5.98 24.85
CA LYS A 399 -7.57 -7.00 24.26
C LYS A 399 -6.93 -6.43 23.00
N VAL A 400 -5.94 -5.62 23.17
CA VAL A 400 -5.00 -5.23 22.10
C VAL A 400 -4.15 -6.47 21.76
N ILE A 401 -4.80 -7.60 21.52
CA ILE A 401 -4.14 -8.83 21.11
C ILE A 401 -3.82 -8.76 19.61
N LEU A 402 -4.71 -8.15 18.83
CA LEU A 402 -4.54 -8.03 17.39
C LEU A 402 -3.29 -7.25 16.97
N PRO A 403 -2.98 -6.07 17.51
CA PRO A 403 -1.74 -5.40 17.22
C PRO A 403 -0.50 -6.15 17.70
N GLN A 404 -0.54 -6.80 18.85
CA GLN A 404 0.60 -7.53 19.38
C GLN A 404 0.86 -8.82 18.62
N SER A 405 -0.17 -9.59 18.27
CA SER A 405 -0.02 -10.81 17.48
C SER A 405 0.40 -10.51 16.04
N LEU A 406 -0.13 -9.44 15.44
CA LEU A 406 0.29 -9.00 14.11
C LEU A 406 1.71 -8.44 14.11
N MET A 407 2.08 -7.68 15.15
CA MET A 407 3.46 -7.22 15.32
C MET A 407 4.40 -8.38 15.61
N ALA A 408 4.00 -9.36 16.42
CA ALA A 408 4.79 -10.57 16.65
C ALA A 408 4.96 -11.41 15.38
N ALA A 409 3.94 -11.50 14.53
CA ALA A 409 4.04 -12.17 13.24
C ALA A 409 4.99 -11.45 12.26
N SER A 410 4.98 -10.11 12.26
CA SER A 410 5.88 -9.31 11.43
C SER A 410 7.33 -9.28 11.94
N THR A 411 7.55 -9.67 13.19
CA THR A 411 8.88 -9.66 13.82
C THR A 411 9.43 -11.06 14.12
N CYS A 412 8.69 -12.12 13.77
CA CYS A 412 9.19 -13.48 13.93
C CYS A 412 10.40 -13.69 13.01
N PRO A 413 11.64 -13.86 13.56
CA PRO A 413 12.84 -14.07 12.75
C PRO A 413 12.81 -15.35 11.91
N GLY A 414 11.87 -16.26 12.21
CA GLY A 414 11.68 -17.51 11.47
C GLY A 414 10.54 -17.47 10.45
N CYS A 415 9.70 -16.45 10.51
CA CYS A 415 8.65 -16.19 9.53
C CYS A 415 9.09 -15.09 8.58
N GLY A 416 10.39 -15.01 8.30
CA GLY A 416 10.97 -14.05 7.38
C GLY A 416 10.05 -13.96 6.17
N ALA A 417 9.32 -12.89 6.16
CA ALA A 417 8.41 -12.54 5.09
C ALA A 417 9.16 -12.46 3.80
#